data_6d5aa40e56a52d8efa5808f9e1a1b58f
#
_entry.id   6d5aa40e56a52d8efa5808f9e1a1b58f
#
_cell.length_a   1.000
_cell.length_b   1.000
_cell.length_c   1.000
_cell.angle_alpha   90.00
_cell.angle_beta   90.00
_cell.angle_gamma   90.00
#
_symmetry.space_group_name_H-M   'P 1'
#
loop_
_entity.id
_entity.type
_entity.pdbx_description
1 polymer ?
#
loop_
_entity_poly.entity_id
_entity_poly.type
_entity_poly.pdbx_seq_one_letter_code
_entity_poly.pdbx_strand_id
1 'polypeptide(L)'
;MTSRRRGTHDHRRTVVAASMLVMTKKIDAAVTRLRAGELVAFPTETVYGLGADARNPVALRKVYALKGRPATHPLILHLHSVDELVSWAAEVPPMALRLAARFWPGPLTLVLRRAAGVADELTGGQDPIAVRVPAHPVARALLAAFGSGIAAPSANRYGRVSPTRAAHVREEFPQDLLVLEGGDCEVGLESTIVSLVGATPQLLRPGVISSAALAAELGMSLQTPTSGAAPRVPGSTAQHYAPQTPLTLVPAGRLDTAIKTAQAGGELVVTLACPPGTDAASYGRALYAELRRLDKQGASRILVESVPKSADWDAARDRLARAAATFV
;
A
#
# COMPACT_ATOMS: atom_id res chain seq x y z
N MET A 1 1.55 39.99 39.65
CA MET A 1 2.08 38.70 39.10
C MET A 1 1.19 38.23 37.97
N THR A 2 1.32 38.77 36.77
CA THR A 2 0.58 38.36 35.56
C THR A 2 1.37 38.69 34.30
N SER A 3 2.40 37.89 33.96
CA SER A 3 3.08 38.06 32.66
C SER A 3 3.94 36.81 32.33
N ARG A 4 3.34 35.65 32.08
CA ARG A 4 4.09 34.47 31.53
C ARG A 4 3.31 33.54 30.61
N ARG A 5 2.08 33.87 30.15
CA ARG A 5 1.27 32.99 29.31
C ARG A 5 1.15 33.37 27.82
N ARG A 6 1.68 34.50 27.38
CA ARG A 6 1.56 34.97 25.97
C ARG A 6 2.65 34.43 25.04
N GLY A 7 3.85 34.07 25.52
CA GLY A 7 4.97 33.66 24.65
C GLY A 7 4.89 32.28 24.03
N THR A 8 4.22 31.30 24.66
CA THR A 8 4.17 29.93 24.20
C THR A 8 3.15 29.70 23.06
N HIS A 9 2.12 30.52 22.97
CA HIS A 9 1.09 30.44 21.92
C HIS A 9 1.60 30.98 20.58
N ASP A 10 2.39 32.03 20.61
CA ASP A 10 2.92 32.68 19.40
C ASP A 10 4.03 31.83 18.75
N HIS A 11 4.91 31.21 19.54
CA HIS A 11 5.94 30.35 19.04
C HIS A 11 5.39 29.08 18.36
N ARG A 12 4.34 28.47 18.92
CA ARG A 12 3.66 27.32 18.28
C ARG A 12 3.00 27.69 16.95
N ARG A 13 2.36 28.86 16.85
CA ARG A 13 1.77 29.34 15.60
C ARG A 13 2.82 29.56 14.51
N THR A 14 3.96 30.15 14.86
CA THR A 14 5.06 30.40 13.92
C THR A 14 5.68 29.09 13.41
N VAL A 15 5.91 28.11 14.28
CA VAL A 15 6.45 26.79 13.90
C VAL A 15 5.48 26.02 12.98
N VAL A 16 4.18 26.05 13.28
CA VAL A 16 3.16 25.41 12.45
C VAL A 16 3.09 26.08 11.06
N ALA A 17 3.08 27.40 11.01
CA ALA A 17 3.05 28.15 9.74
C ALA A 17 4.30 27.88 8.89
N ALA A 18 5.49 27.83 9.49
CA ALA A 18 6.73 27.51 8.81
C ALA A 18 6.72 26.06 8.27
N SER A 19 6.22 25.10 9.05
CA SER A 19 6.07 23.71 8.62
C SER A 19 5.09 23.55 7.46
N MET A 20 3.95 24.27 7.50
CA MET A 20 2.97 24.28 6.41
C MET A 20 3.57 24.88 5.12
N LEU A 21 4.32 25.97 5.23
CA LEU A 21 4.97 26.61 4.07
C LEU A 21 6.01 25.67 3.42
N VAL A 22 6.80 24.97 4.22
CA VAL A 22 7.77 23.98 3.73
C VAL A 22 7.06 22.81 3.04
N MET A 23 5.95 22.34 3.61
CA MET A 23 5.16 21.26 2.98
C MET A 23 4.56 21.73 1.66
N THR A 24 3.98 22.93 1.58
CA THR A 24 3.43 23.50 0.34
C THR A 24 4.49 23.54 -0.76
N LYS A 25 5.68 24.06 -0.48
CA LYS A 25 6.79 24.10 -1.46
C LYS A 25 7.20 22.72 -1.95
N LYS A 26 7.19 21.70 -1.08
CA LYS A 26 7.48 20.31 -1.47
C LYS A 26 6.37 19.73 -2.35
N ILE A 27 5.10 20.04 -2.07
CA ILE A 27 3.97 19.64 -2.92
C ILE A 27 4.09 20.30 -4.31
N ASP A 28 4.39 21.59 -4.39
CA ASP A 28 4.55 22.30 -5.65
C ASP A 28 5.68 21.70 -6.50
N ALA A 29 6.81 21.36 -5.87
CA ALA A 29 7.91 20.67 -6.54
C ALA A 29 7.50 19.29 -7.05
N ALA A 30 6.71 18.54 -6.27
CA ALA A 30 6.19 17.23 -6.67
C ALA A 30 5.22 17.34 -7.85
N VAL A 31 4.32 18.32 -7.82
CA VAL A 31 3.40 18.61 -8.95
C VAL A 31 4.17 18.96 -10.21
N THR A 32 5.21 19.80 -10.10
CA THR A 32 6.07 20.16 -11.24
C THR A 32 6.72 18.93 -11.87
N ARG A 33 7.28 18.03 -11.04
CA ARG A 33 7.88 16.77 -11.50
C ARG A 33 6.86 15.85 -12.18
N LEU A 34 5.69 15.64 -11.56
CA LEU A 34 4.63 14.81 -12.13
C LEU A 34 4.17 15.34 -13.50
N ARG A 35 3.97 16.66 -13.64
CA ARG A 35 3.60 17.31 -14.92
C ARG A 35 4.70 17.20 -15.96
N ALA A 36 5.97 17.14 -15.55
CA ALA A 36 7.10 16.86 -16.44
C ALA A 36 7.23 15.37 -16.83
N GLY A 37 6.31 14.50 -16.36
CA GLY A 37 6.36 13.06 -16.58
C GLY A 37 7.47 12.36 -15.79
N GLU A 38 7.90 12.95 -14.67
CA GLU A 38 8.82 12.34 -13.71
C GLU A 38 8.05 11.63 -12.59
N LEU A 39 8.78 10.83 -11.81
CA LEU A 39 8.21 10.07 -10.70
C LEU A 39 8.40 10.80 -9.36
N VAL A 40 7.45 10.59 -8.45
CA VAL A 40 7.48 11.12 -7.08
C VAL A 40 7.04 10.03 -6.12
N ALA A 41 7.78 9.80 -5.05
CA ALA A 41 7.30 8.93 -3.98
C ALA A 41 6.57 9.76 -2.92
N PHE A 42 5.42 9.25 -2.44
CA PHE A 42 4.59 9.95 -1.47
C PHE A 42 3.95 8.97 -0.47
N PRO A 43 3.72 9.41 0.78
CA PRO A 43 3.07 8.59 1.79
C PRO A 43 1.59 8.43 1.52
N THR A 44 1.07 7.24 1.83
CA THR A 44 -0.35 7.02 2.08
C THR A 44 -0.52 6.46 3.49
N GLU A 45 -1.76 6.32 3.97
CA GLU A 45 -2.02 5.68 5.26
C GLU A 45 -1.65 4.18 5.25
N THR A 46 -1.56 3.56 4.07
CA THR A 46 -1.21 2.14 3.89
C THR A 46 0.28 1.92 3.74
N VAL A 47 0.86 2.32 2.62
CA VAL A 47 2.29 2.23 2.30
C VAL A 47 2.70 3.43 1.45
N TYR A 48 3.99 3.72 1.34
CA TYR A 48 4.47 4.74 0.39
C TYR A 48 4.24 4.29 -1.04
N GLY A 49 3.70 5.19 -1.87
CA GLY A 49 3.44 4.98 -3.29
C GLY A 49 4.50 5.62 -4.19
N LEU A 50 4.83 4.98 -5.31
CA LEU A 50 5.66 5.53 -6.39
C LEU A 50 4.73 6.10 -7.46
N GLY A 51 4.54 7.42 -7.45
CA GLY A 51 3.55 8.12 -8.25
C GLY A 51 4.04 8.53 -9.61
N ALA A 52 3.14 8.42 -10.59
CA ALA A 52 3.26 8.95 -11.94
C ALA A 52 1.94 9.59 -12.38
N ASP A 53 1.98 10.57 -13.28
CA ASP A 53 0.79 11.07 -13.95
C ASP A 53 0.07 9.93 -14.69
N ALA A 54 -1.16 9.61 -14.26
CA ALA A 54 -1.93 8.50 -14.80
C ALA A 54 -2.41 8.74 -16.25
N ARG A 55 -2.36 9.97 -16.75
CA ARG A 55 -2.69 10.33 -18.13
C ARG A 55 -1.47 10.33 -19.06
N ASN A 56 -0.26 10.09 -18.52
CA ASN A 56 0.98 10.08 -19.29
C ASN A 56 1.54 8.65 -19.42
N PRO A 57 1.33 7.96 -20.56
CA PRO A 57 1.85 6.60 -20.76
C PRO A 57 3.38 6.48 -20.63
N VAL A 58 4.11 7.55 -20.96
CA VAL A 58 5.58 7.57 -20.82
C VAL A 58 5.97 7.55 -19.35
N ALA A 59 5.29 8.34 -18.50
CA ALA A 59 5.51 8.34 -17.05
C ALA A 59 5.13 6.98 -16.41
N LEU A 60 4.04 6.36 -16.87
CA LEU A 60 3.64 5.03 -16.42
C LEU A 60 4.70 3.97 -16.75
N ARG A 61 5.28 3.99 -17.94
CA ARG A 61 6.39 3.10 -18.33
C ARG A 61 7.64 3.29 -17.45
N LYS A 62 7.93 4.52 -17.02
CA LYS A 62 9.03 4.78 -16.06
C LYS A 62 8.79 4.08 -14.71
N VAL A 63 7.53 4.00 -14.23
CA VAL A 63 7.19 3.26 -12.99
C VAL A 63 7.58 1.78 -13.14
N TYR A 64 7.20 1.15 -14.24
CA TYR A 64 7.53 -0.25 -14.49
C TYR A 64 9.04 -0.48 -14.58
N ALA A 65 9.74 0.37 -15.34
CA ALA A 65 11.18 0.28 -15.50
C ALA A 65 11.93 0.47 -14.16
N LEU A 66 11.59 1.52 -13.41
CA LEU A 66 12.25 1.80 -12.13
C LEU A 66 12.05 0.70 -11.10
N LYS A 67 10.86 0.09 -11.06
CA LYS A 67 10.54 -1.01 -10.14
C LYS A 67 11.06 -2.38 -10.60
N GLY A 68 11.38 -2.57 -11.88
CA GLY A 68 11.55 -3.90 -12.48
C GLY A 68 10.24 -4.71 -12.51
N ARG A 69 9.09 -4.02 -12.65
CA ARG A 69 7.76 -4.62 -12.61
C ARG A 69 7.30 -5.01 -14.01
N PRO A 70 6.70 -6.21 -14.23
CA PRO A 70 6.10 -6.54 -15.53
C PRO A 70 5.00 -5.55 -15.91
N ALA A 71 5.01 -5.05 -17.14
CA ALA A 71 4.03 -4.07 -17.64
C ALA A 71 2.59 -4.62 -17.70
N THR A 72 2.42 -5.94 -17.65
CA THR A 72 1.11 -6.61 -17.58
C THR A 72 0.46 -6.56 -16.20
N HIS A 73 1.17 -6.07 -15.18
CA HIS A 73 0.63 -5.95 -13.82
C HIS A 73 0.05 -4.55 -13.59
N PRO A 74 -1.27 -4.40 -13.40
CA PRO A 74 -1.92 -3.10 -13.30
C PRO A 74 -1.41 -2.26 -12.13
N LEU A 75 -1.62 -0.95 -12.21
CA LEU A 75 -1.35 0.01 -11.16
C LEU A 75 -2.66 0.42 -10.49
N ILE A 76 -2.60 0.97 -9.27
CA ILE A 76 -3.75 1.59 -8.62
C ILE A 76 -3.73 3.07 -8.91
N LEU A 77 -4.82 3.58 -9.45
CA LEU A 77 -5.08 4.99 -9.64
C LEU A 77 -5.52 5.62 -8.32
N HIS A 78 -4.85 6.67 -7.89
CA HIS A 78 -5.23 7.46 -6.73
C HIS A 78 -5.90 8.76 -7.18
N LEU A 79 -7.06 9.06 -6.62
CA LEU A 79 -7.88 10.24 -6.89
C LEU A 79 -8.00 11.11 -5.66
N HIS A 80 -8.28 12.40 -5.86
CA HIS A 80 -8.54 13.33 -4.75
C HIS A 80 -9.94 13.12 -4.18
N SER A 81 -10.94 12.89 -5.02
CA SER A 81 -12.34 12.70 -4.61
C SER A 81 -13.06 11.61 -5.39
N VAL A 82 -14.21 11.17 -4.87
CA VAL A 82 -15.11 10.23 -5.54
C VAL A 82 -15.69 10.80 -6.84
N ASP A 83 -15.84 12.11 -6.94
CA ASP A 83 -16.43 12.78 -8.11
C ASP A 83 -15.59 12.59 -9.38
N GLU A 84 -14.29 12.35 -9.21
CA GLU A 84 -13.38 12.09 -10.33
C GLU A 84 -13.58 10.71 -10.98
N LEU A 85 -14.32 9.79 -10.33
CA LEU A 85 -14.55 8.44 -10.86
C LEU A 85 -15.11 8.45 -12.28
N VAL A 86 -16.02 9.39 -12.60
CA VAL A 86 -16.65 9.49 -13.91
C VAL A 86 -15.67 9.76 -15.06
N SER A 87 -14.48 10.27 -14.75
CA SER A 87 -13.41 10.51 -15.73
C SER A 87 -12.53 9.29 -15.99
N TRP A 88 -12.68 8.22 -15.21
CA TRP A 88 -11.79 7.06 -15.23
C TRP A 88 -12.52 5.72 -15.33
N ALA A 89 -13.77 5.66 -14.88
CA ALA A 89 -14.63 4.48 -14.97
C ALA A 89 -15.74 4.70 -16.00
N ALA A 90 -15.99 3.69 -16.83
CA ALA A 90 -17.08 3.72 -17.82
C ALA A 90 -18.45 3.69 -17.14
N GLU A 91 -18.51 3.07 -15.97
CA GLU A 91 -19.72 2.96 -15.15
C GLU A 91 -19.31 2.98 -13.67
N VAL A 92 -20.08 3.72 -12.88
CA VAL A 92 -19.92 3.76 -11.41
C VAL A 92 -21.18 3.15 -10.79
N PRO A 93 -21.19 1.85 -10.48
CA PRO A 93 -22.35 1.18 -9.94
C PRO A 93 -22.71 1.71 -8.55
N PRO A 94 -23.99 1.67 -8.11
CA PRO A 94 -24.41 2.14 -6.79
C PRO A 94 -23.63 1.51 -5.63
N MET A 95 -23.22 0.25 -5.75
CA MET A 95 -22.34 -0.42 -4.78
C MET A 95 -20.99 0.29 -4.62
N ALA A 96 -20.42 0.82 -5.70
CA ALA A 96 -19.17 1.59 -5.63
C ALA A 96 -19.35 2.88 -4.84
N LEU A 97 -20.42 3.61 -5.06
CA LEU A 97 -20.75 4.84 -4.33
C LEU A 97 -20.99 4.58 -2.85
N ARG A 98 -21.69 3.49 -2.49
CA ARG A 98 -21.91 3.08 -1.09
C ARG A 98 -20.57 2.77 -0.39
N LEU A 99 -19.74 1.93 -1.00
CA LEU A 99 -18.43 1.60 -0.46
C LEU A 99 -17.52 2.83 -0.36
N ALA A 100 -17.52 3.70 -1.37
CA ALA A 100 -16.77 4.95 -1.35
C ALA A 100 -17.24 5.88 -0.21
N ALA A 101 -18.55 6.08 -0.05
CA ALA A 101 -19.11 6.92 1.01
C ALA A 101 -18.72 6.43 2.42
N ARG A 102 -18.58 5.12 2.60
CA ARG A 102 -18.25 4.51 3.89
C ARG A 102 -16.75 4.45 4.18
N PHE A 103 -15.92 4.20 3.15
CA PHE A 103 -14.52 3.84 3.32
C PHE A 103 -13.52 4.77 2.64
N TRP A 104 -13.95 5.80 1.92
CA TRP A 104 -13.10 6.83 1.34
C TRP A 104 -13.32 8.20 2.02
N PRO A 105 -12.26 8.94 2.21
CA PRO A 105 -10.85 8.62 1.99
C PRO A 105 -10.35 7.48 2.90
N GLY A 106 -9.63 6.48 2.33
CA GLY A 106 -9.20 5.35 3.15
C GLY A 106 -8.60 4.16 2.39
N PRO A 107 -8.37 3.05 3.11
CA PRO A 107 -7.62 1.90 2.62
C PRO A 107 -8.49 0.91 1.81
N LEU A 108 -9.40 1.41 0.98
CA LEU A 108 -10.21 0.63 0.04
C LEU A 108 -9.83 0.97 -1.41
N THR A 109 -9.62 -0.06 -2.22
CA THR A 109 -9.45 0.04 -3.67
C THR A 109 -10.64 -0.64 -4.34
N LEU A 110 -11.30 0.05 -5.26
CA LEU A 110 -12.38 -0.48 -6.08
C LEU A 110 -11.87 -0.79 -7.48
N VAL A 111 -12.25 -1.94 -8.02
CA VAL A 111 -11.97 -2.32 -9.41
C VAL A 111 -13.26 -2.18 -10.20
N LEU A 112 -13.23 -1.32 -11.22
CA LEU A 112 -14.36 -0.91 -12.03
C LEU A 112 -14.04 -1.11 -13.53
N ARG A 113 -15.03 -1.07 -14.41
CA ARG A 113 -14.81 -0.99 -15.85
C ARG A 113 -14.14 0.34 -16.18
N ARG A 114 -13.01 0.34 -16.92
CA ARG A 114 -12.31 1.57 -17.28
C ARG A 114 -13.08 2.38 -18.33
N ALA A 115 -12.97 3.70 -18.26
CA ALA A 115 -13.49 4.59 -19.29
C ALA A 115 -12.65 4.48 -20.58
N ALA A 116 -13.26 4.83 -21.71
CA ALA A 116 -12.53 4.95 -22.98
C ALA A 116 -11.40 5.99 -22.87
N GLY A 117 -10.27 5.72 -23.51
CA GLY A 117 -9.10 6.60 -23.49
C GLY A 117 -8.18 6.47 -22.28
N VAL A 118 -8.53 5.62 -21.29
CA VAL A 118 -7.60 5.26 -20.22
C VAL A 118 -6.50 4.38 -20.79
N ALA A 119 -5.24 4.75 -20.54
CA ALA A 119 -4.06 4.10 -21.11
C ALA A 119 -3.92 2.64 -20.65
N ASP A 120 -3.51 1.76 -21.56
CA ASP A 120 -3.24 0.35 -21.27
C ASP A 120 -2.13 0.16 -20.24
N GLU A 121 -1.15 1.05 -20.22
CA GLU A 121 -0.09 1.04 -19.22
C GLU A 121 -0.61 1.17 -17.79
N LEU A 122 -1.72 1.85 -17.57
CA LEU A 122 -2.33 1.96 -16.23
C LEU A 122 -2.96 0.64 -15.79
N THR A 123 -3.62 -0.05 -16.70
CA THR A 123 -4.40 -1.26 -16.42
C THR A 123 -3.63 -2.56 -16.70
N GLY A 124 -2.39 -2.47 -17.20
CA GLY A 124 -1.62 -3.64 -17.63
C GLY A 124 -2.26 -4.38 -18.80
N GLY A 125 -2.93 -3.64 -19.69
CA GLY A 125 -3.60 -4.15 -20.90
C GLY A 125 -4.93 -4.88 -20.64
N GLN A 126 -5.46 -4.87 -19.40
CA GLN A 126 -6.78 -5.42 -19.09
C GLN A 126 -7.86 -4.33 -19.08
N ASP A 127 -9.13 -4.73 -19.22
CA ASP A 127 -10.26 -3.80 -19.21
C ASP A 127 -10.49 -3.11 -17.85
N PRO A 128 -10.49 -3.80 -16.68
CA PRO A 128 -10.76 -3.14 -15.42
C PRO A 128 -9.64 -2.21 -14.94
N ILE A 129 -10.05 -1.11 -14.26
CA ILE A 129 -9.19 -0.15 -13.57
C ILE A 129 -9.36 -0.26 -12.06
N ALA A 130 -8.25 -0.20 -11.32
CA ALA A 130 -8.24 -0.16 -9.86
C ALA A 130 -8.11 1.29 -9.38
N VAL A 131 -9.04 1.77 -8.54
CA VAL A 131 -9.17 3.19 -8.12
C VAL A 131 -9.26 3.29 -6.62
N ARG A 132 -8.66 4.33 -6.03
CA ARG A 132 -8.68 4.60 -4.60
C ARG A 132 -8.63 6.09 -4.31
N VAL A 133 -9.27 6.53 -3.20
CA VAL A 133 -9.08 7.85 -2.60
C VAL A 133 -8.34 7.65 -1.27
N PRO A 134 -7.02 7.98 -1.18
CA PRO A 134 -6.23 7.75 0.03
C PRO A 134 -6.57 8.76 1.13
N ALA A 135 -6.37 8.37 2.42
CA ALA A 135 -6.67 9.23 3.56
C ALA A 135 -5.52 10.13 4.01
N HIS A 136 -4.27 9.78 3.68
CA HIS A 136 -3.09 10.47 4.20
C HIS A 136 -3.05 11.95 3.77
N PRO A 137 -2.84 12.93 4.70
CA PRO A 137 -2.93 14.36 4.39
C PRO A 137 -2.00 14.81 3.25
N VAL A 138 -0.75 14.30 3.20
CA VAL A 138 0.21 14.64 2.13
C VAL A 138 -0.25 14.10 0.78
N ALA A 139 -0.78 12.87 0.72
CA ALA A 139 -1.34 12.32 -0.52
C ALA A 139 -2.54 13.14 -1.01
N ARG A 140 -3.43 13.51 -0.09
CA ARG A 140 -4.60 14.34 -0.39
C ARG A 140 -4.21 15.72 -0.91
N ALA A 141 -3.24 16.38 -0.27
CA ALA A 141 -2.72 17.67 -0.71
C ALA A 141 -2.05 17.59 -2.09
N LEU A 142 -1.27 16.53 -2.34
CA LEU A 142 -0.63 16.30 -3.63
C LEU A 142 -1.67 16.09 -4.74
N LEU A 143 -2.66 15.22 -4.52
CA LEU A 143 -3.73 14.94 -5.49
C LEU A 143 -4.57 16.18 -5.79
N ALA A 144 -4.93 16.97 -4.76
CA ALA A 144 -5.64 18.23 -4.94
C ALA A 144 -4.84 19.24 -5.78
N ALA A 145 -3.55 19.41 -5.48
CA ALA A 145 -2.68 20.36 -6.19
C ALA A 145 -2.33 19.89 -7.62
N PHE A 146 -2.24 18.58 -7.85
CA PHE A 146 -1.99 18.02 -9.17
C PHE A 146 -3.22 18.14 -10.08
N GLY A 147 -4.42 17.98 -9.52
CA GLY A 147 -5.71 18.16 -10.23
C GLY A 147 -6.04 17.04 -11.21
N SER A 148 -5.42 15.87 -11.07
CA SER A 148 -5.68 14.67 -11.88
C SER A 148 -5.30 13.40 -11.09
N GLY A 149 -5.60 12.24 -11.66
CA GLY A 149 -5.24 10.96 -11.05
C GLY A 149 -3.73 10.68 -11.10
N ILE A 150 -3.21 10.12 -10.02
CA ILE A 150 -1.83 9.65 -9.89
C ILE A 150 -1.84 8.12 -9.78
N ALA A 151 -1.20 7.45 -10.74
CA ALA A 151 -0.96 6.01 -10.66
C ALA A 151 0.17 5.74 -9.67
N ALA A 152 -0.09 4.93 -8.64
CA ALA A 152 0.93 4.67 -7.64
C ALA A 152 0.88 3.23 -7.10
N PRO A 153 1.75 2.32 -7.57
CA PRO A 153 2.08 1.11 -6.84
C PRO A 153 2.93 1.45 -5.60
N SER A 154 3.15 0.50 -4.70
CA SER A 154 4.08 0.67 -3.57
C SER A 154 5.49 1.09 -4.04
N ALA A 155 6.17 1.94 -3.27
CA ALA A 155 7.48 2.51 -3.66
C ALA A 155 8.67 1.62 -3.25
N ASN A 156 8.67 0.35 -3.71
CA ASN A 156 9.74 -0.65 -3.56
C ASN A 156 10.07 -1.29 -4.90
N ARG A 157 11.21 -1.98 -5.02
CA ARG A 157 11.49 -2.89 -6.13
C ARG A 157 10.43 -3.99 -6.19
N TYR A 158 10.12 -4.47 -7.41
CA TYR A 158 9.09 -5.48 -7.60
C TYR A 158 9.34 -6.75 -6.77
N GLY A 159 8.30 -7.27 -6.12
CA GLY A 159 8.36 -8.45 -5.27
C GLY A 159 8.89 -8.22 -3.85
N ARG A 160 9.52 -7.07 -3.57
CA ARG A 160 10.11 -6.76 -2.26
C ARG A 160 9.09 -6.24 -1.25
N VAL A 161 9.49 -6.20 0.03
CA VAL A 161 8.70 -5.68 1.15
C VAL A 161 8.30 -4.22 0.90
N SER A 162 7.02 -3.90 1.03
CA SER A 162 6.53 -2.54 0.80
C SER A 162 7.10 -1.52 1.81
N PRO A 163 7.32 -0.26 1.40
CA PRO A 163 7.87 0.77 2.28
C PRO A 163 6.78 1.41 3.12
N THR A 164 6.98 1.49 4.43
CA THR A 164 6.10 2.17 5.38
C THR A 164 6.69 3.47 5.94
N ARG A 165 7.91 3.83 5.49
CA ARG A 165 8.64 5.05 5.85
C ARG A 165 9.34 5.63 4.63
N ALA A 166 9.58 6.93 4.61
CA ALA A 166 10.37 7.57 3.55
C ALA A 166 11.79 7.00 3.45
N ALA A 167 12.40 6.65 4.58
CA ALA A 167 13.72 6.01 4.62
C ALA A 167 13.75 4.71 3.82
N HIS A 168 12.71 3.87 3.90
CA HIS A 168 12.61 2.63 3.13
C HIS A 168 12.59 2.87 1.61
N VAL A 169 12.00 3.98 1.16
CA VAL A 169 11.98 4.37 -0.25
C VAL A 169 13.38 4.79 -0.71
N ARG A 170 14.08 5.60 0.08
CA ARG A 170 15.43 6.10 -0.23
C ARG A 170 16.48 4.99 -0.26
N GLU A 171 16.26 3.91 0.46
CA GLU A 171 17.14 2.73 0.45
C GLU A 171 17.03 1.94 -0.86
N GLU A 172 15.89 2.01 -1.55
CA GLU A 172 15.63 1.19 -2.74
C GLU A 172 15.82 1.94 -4.05
N PHE A 173 15.68 3.26 -4.05
CA PHE A 173 15.65 4.05 -5.26
C PHE A 173 16.76 5.11 -5.32
N PRO A 174 17.09 5.62 -6.54
CA PRO A 174 18.09 6.65 -6.71
C PRO A 174 17.84 7.90 -5.87
N GLN A 175 18.90 8.61 -5.50
CA GLN A 175 18.83 9.80 -4.63
C GLN A 175 18.10 11.00 -5.25
N ASP A 176 17.95 11.04 -6.56
CA ASP A 176 17.22 12.07 -7.30
C ASP A 176 15.71 11.87 -7.33
N LEU A 177 15.22 10.70 -6.91
CA LEU A 177 13.78 10.50 -6.72
C LEU A 177 13.27 11.40 -5.60
N LEU A 178 12.36 12.31 -5.94
CA LEU A 178 11.70 13.15 -4.92
C LEU A 178 10.80 12.29 -4.04
N VAL A 179 11.08 12.31 -2.72
CA VAL A 179 10.29 11.61 -1.71
C VAL A 179 9.63 12.64 -0.80
N LEU A 180 8.31 12.70 -0.82
CA LEU A 180 7.54 13.50 0.14
C LEU A 180 7.52 12.81 1.50
N GLU A 181 7.84 13.58 2.55
CA GLU A 181 7.79 13.09 3.92
C GLU A 181 6.36 13.14 4.47
N GLY A 182 5.95 12.11 5.22
CA GLY A 182 4.66 12.08 5.89
C GLY A 182 4.66 11.21 7.16
N GLY A 183 5.86 10.80 7.62
CA GLY A 183 5.97 9.91 8.78
C GLY A 183 5.73 8.44 8.44
N ASP A 184 5.50 7.65 9.46
CA ASP A 184 5.21 6.22 9.38
C ASP A 184 3.75 6.02 8.92
N CYS A 185 3.51 5.03 8.05
CA CYS A 185 2.17 4.69 7.60
C CYS A 185 1.33 4.13 8.77
N GLU A 186 0.11 4.65 8.94
CA GLU A 186 -0.76 4.31 10.07
C GLU A 186 -1.31 2.88 9.99
N VAL A 187 -1.51 2.35 8.78
CA VAL A 187 -2.04 1.01 8.51
C VAL A 187 -0.92 0.00 8.31
N GLY A 188 0.12 0.34 7.55
CA GLY A 188 1.31 -0.48 7.32
C GLY A 188 1.16 -1.63 6.33
N LEU A 189 -0.06 -1.96 5.91
CA LEU A 189 -0.36 -2.96 4.89
C LEU A 189 -1.18 -2.32 3.76
N GLU A 190 -1.13 -2.90 2.56
CA GLU A 190 -1.87 -2.38 1.41
C GLU A 190 -3.38 -2.47 1.59
N SER A 191 -4.09 -1.64 0.81
CA SER A 191 -5.56 -1.55 0.80
C SER A 191 -6.26 -2.88 0.51
N THR A 192 -7.45 -3.04 1.06
CA THR A 192 -8.43 -4.04 0.62
C THR A 192 -8.82 -3.75 -0.83
N ILE A 193 -8.88 -4.78 -1.71
CA ILE A 193 -9.29 -4.62 -3.11
C ILE A 193 -10.57 -5.39 -3.36
N VAL A 194 -11.60 -4.68 -3.85
CA VAL A 194 -12.91 -5.24 -4.21
C VAL A 194 -13.18 -4.99 -5.68
N SER A 195 -13.52 -6.03 -6.42
CA SER A 195 -14.03 -5.92 -7.80
C SER A 195 -15.54 -5.76 -7.81
N LEU A 196 -16.00 -4.78 -8.60
CA LEU A 196 -17.40 -4.50 -8.88
C LEU A 196 -17.69 -4.57 -10.39
N VAL A 197 -16.87 -5.29 -11.16
CA VAL A 197 -17.01 -5.41 -12.61
C VAL A 197 -18.19 -6.30 -12.99
N GLY A 198 -18.53 -7.28 -12.16
CA GLY A 198 -19.67 -8.17 -12.35
C GLY A 198 -20.85 -7.82 -11.45
N ALA A 199 -21.92 -8.60 -11.54
CA ALA A 199 -23.12 -8.44 -10.71
C ALA A 199 -22.86 -8.71 -9.21
N THR A 200 -21.88 -9.56 -8.90
CA THR A 200 -21.52 -9.93 -7.53
C THR A 200 -20.16 -9.36 -7.17
N PRO A 201 -20.01 -8.65 -6.02
CA PRO A 201 -18.75 -8.12 -5.58
C PRO A 201 -17.78 -9.24 -5.21
N GLN A 202 -16.49 -9.07 -5.56
CA GLN A 202 -15.44 -10.04 -5.31
C GLN A 202 -14.31 -9.42 -4.48
N LEU A 203 -13.86 -10.11 -3.43
CA LEU A 203 -12.67 -9.73 -2.68
C LEU A 203 -11.42 -10.23 -3.42
N LEU A 204 -10.66 -9.32 -4.04
CA LEU A 204 -9.46 -9.66 -4.81
C LEU A 204 -8.18 -9.67 -3.96
N ARG A 205 -8.14 -8.87 -2.90
CA ARG A 205 -7.02 -8.81 -1.97
C ARG A 205 -7.51 -8.43 -0.56
N PRO A 206 -7.25 -9.23 0.46
CA PRO A 206 -7.55 -8.85 1.83
C PRO A 206 -6.66 -7.69 2.30
N GLY A 207 -7.24 -6.76 3.06
CA GLY A 207 -6.59 -5.62 3.71
C GLY A 207 -7.25 -5.38 5.06
N VAL A 208 -7.01 -4.21 5.67
CA VAL A 208 -7.54 -3.90 7.01
C VAL A 208 -9.07 -3.73 7.05
N ILE A 209 -9.72 -3.48 5.91
CA ILE A 209 -11.17 -3.53 5.83
C ILE A 209 -11.55 -4.99 5.59
N SER A 210 -12.20 -5.60 6.57
CA SER A 210 -12.57 -7.01 6.54
C SER A 210 -13.70 -7.29 5.54
N SER A 211 -13.77 -8.52 5.05
CA SER A 211 -14.88 -8.99 4.20
C SER A 211 -16.23 -8.84 4.90
N ALA A 212 -16.28 -9.03 6.22
CA ALA A 212 -17.50 -8.84 7.01
C ALA A 212 -17.97 -7.38 7.02
N ALA A 213 -17.06 -6.41 7.17
CA ALA A 213 -17.41 -4.98 7.12
C ALA A 213 -17.92 -4.56 5.73
N LEU A 214 -17.31 -5.09 4.66
CA LEU A 214 -17.75 -4.86 3.29
C LEU A 214 -19.13 -5.50 3.04
N ALA A 215 -19.35 -6.73 3.49
CA ALA A 215 -20.62 -7.44 3.35
C ALA A 215 -21.75 -6.72 4.11
N ALA A 216 -21.47 -6.23 5.32
CA ALA A 216 -22.44 -5.45 6.10
C ALA A 216 -22.85 -4.16 5.38
N GLU A 217 -21.88 -3.45 4.78
CA GLU A 217 -22.16 -2.24 4.00
C GLU A 217 -22.97 -2.55 2.74
N LEU A 218 -22.65 -3.62 2.04
CA LEU A 218 -23.33 -3.97 0.79
C LEU A 218 -24.67 -4.69 1.00
N GLY A 219 -24.93 -5.25 2.19
CA GLY A 219 -26.08 -6.11 2.45
C GLY A 219 -26.00 -7.47 1.73
N MET A 220 -24.78 -7.89 1.32
CA MET A 220 -24.55 -9.15 0.62
C MET A 220 -23.09 -9.62 0.82
N SER A 221 -22.86 -10.93 0.74
CA SER A 221 -21.53 -11.51 0.83
C SER A 221 -20.68 -11.24 -0.40
N LEU A 222 -19.36 -11.06 -0.19
CA LEU A 222 -18.40 -11.00 -1.26
C LEU A 222 -17.96 -12.41 -1.66
N GLN A 223 -17.78 -12.63 -2.95
CA GLN A 223 -17.21 -13.88 -3.46
C GLN A 223 -15.69 -13.84 -3.40
N THR A 224 -15.08 -14.99 -3.14
CA THR A 224 -13.66 -15.21 -3.42
C THR A 224 -13.54 -15.64 -4.88
N PRO A 225 -12.69 -15.00 -5.70
CA PRO A 225 -12.55 -15.37 -7.10
C PRO A 225 -12.08 -16.82 -7.25
N THR A 226 -12.68 -17.56 -8.16
CA THR A 226 -12.13 -18.81 -8.67
C THR A 226 -10.94 -18.49 -9.59
N SER A 227 -9.91 -19.33 -9.58
CA SER A 227 -8.68 -19.11 -10.36
C SER A 227 -8.99 -18.88 -11.84
N GLY A 228 -8.41 -17.85 -12.44
CA GLY A 228 -8.45 -17.55 -13.87
C GLY A 228 -9.53 -16.57 -14.34
N ALA A 229 -10.60 -16.31 -13.56
CA ALA A 229 -11.72 -15.44 -13.98
C ALA A 229 -11.64 -14.01 -13.42
N ALA A 230 -10.81 -13.75 -12.43
CA ALA A 230 -10.73 -12.45 -11.79
C ALA A 230 -9.74 -11.50 -12.48
N PRO A 231 -10.00 -10.18 -12.44
CA PRO A 231 -9.04 -9.17 -12.85
C PRO A 231 -7.72 -9.32 -12.07
N ARG A 232 -6.60 -9.17 -12.75
CA ARG A 232 -5.30 -9.05 -12.08
C ARG A 232 -5.26 -7.77 -11.27
N VAL A 233 -4.72 -7.83 -10.05
CA VAL A 233 -4.54 -6.65 -9.18
C VAL A 233 -3.14 -6.65 -8.57
N PRO A 234 -2.63 -5.51 -8.09
CA PRO A 234 -1.34 -5.46 -7.41
C PRO A 234 -1.32 -6.40 -6.20
N GLY A 235 -0.25 -7.20 -6.08
CA GLY A 235 -0.08 -8.14 -4.97
C GLY A 235 -0.92 -9.42 -5.05
N SER A 236 -1.52 -9.74 -6.21
CA SER A 236 -2.25 -11.01 -6.42
C SER A 236 -1.36 -12.18 -6.86
N THR A 237 -0.08 -11.94 -7.16
CA THR A 237 0.88 -13.00 -7.49
C THR A 237 1.17 -13.88 -6.28
N ALA A 238 1.43 -15.17 -6.52
CA ALA A 238 1.74 -16.12 -5.46
C ALA A 238 2.96 -15.68 -4.64
N GLN A 239 3.98 -15.12 -5.30
CA GLN A 239 5.22 -14.62 -4.70
C GLN A 239 5.24 -13.10 -4.70
N HIS A 240 5.27 -12.48 -3.52
CA HIS A 240 5.31 -11.02 -3.33
C HIS A 240 5.69 -10.66 -1.88
N TYR A 241 6.05 -9.41 -1.63
CA TYR A 241 6.34 -8.86 -0.29
C TYR A 241 7.54 -9.50 0.42
N ALA A 242 8.47 -10.08 -0.34
CA ALA A 242 9.56 -10.85 0.22
C ALA A 242 10.75 -9.97 0.65
N PRO A 243 11.37 -10.25 1.82
CA PRO A 243 12.69 -9.75 2.15
C PRO A 243 13.74 -10.37 1.19
N GLN A 244 15.00 -9.97 1.29
CA GLN A 244 16.09 -10.63 0.57
C GLN A 244 16.47 -11.95 1.25
N THR A 245 16.51 -11.92 2.58
CA THR A 245 16.78 -13.10 3.42
C THR A 245 15.60 -14.07 3.32
N PRO A 246 15.84 -15.37 3.06
CA PRO A 246 14.81 -16.38 3.04
C PRO A 246 13.90 -16.34 4.27
N LEU A 247 12.58 -16.40 4.04
CA LEU A 247 11.57 -16.35 5.09
C LEU A 247 10.84 -17.70 5.16
N THR A 248 10.71 -18.24 6.37
CA THR A 248 9.98 -19.45 6.65
C THR A 248 8.89 -19.20 7.70
N LEU A 249 7.66 -19.61 7.39
CA LEU A 249 6.57 -19.59 8.37
C LEU A 249 6.65 -20.77 9.30
N VAL A 250 6.61 -20.50 10.59
CA VAL A 250 6.65 -21.48 11.67
C VAL A 250 5.26 -21.55 12.32
N PRO A 251 4.70 -22.75 12.57
CA PRO A 251 3.42 -22.84 13.28
C PRO A 251 3.45 -22.13 14.64
N ALA A 252 2.32 -21.54 15.04
CA ALA A 252 2.19 -20.87 16.32
C ALA A 252 2.63 -21.77 17.50
N GLY A 253 3.41 -21.21 18.42
CA GLY A 253 3.97 -21.91 19.58
C GLY A 253 5.13 -22.87 19.25
N ARG A 254 5.66 -22.85 18.02
CA ARG A 254 6.79 -23.71 17.61
C ARG A 254 8.07 -22.91 17.30
N LEU A 255 8.07 -21.61 17.53
CA LEU A 255 9.20 -20.75 17.17
C LEU A 255 10.49 -21.17 17.87
N ASP A 256 10.48 -21.43 19.20
CA ASP A 256 11.67 -21.86 19.96
C ASP A 256 12.24 -23.17 19.46
N THR A 257 11.38 -24.13 19.08
CA THR A 257 11.81 -25.40 18.51
C THR A 257 12.48 -25.20 17.17
N ALA A 258 11.90 -24.34 16.30
CA ALA A 258 12.46 -24.04 14.99
C ALA A 258 13.82 -23.34 15.09
N ILE A 259 13.98 -22.41 16.05
CA ILE A 259 15.25 -21.74 16.34
C ILE A 259 16.33 -22.78 16.71
N LYS A 260 16.03 -23.65 17.68
CA LYS A 260 16.98 -24.69 18.13
C LYS A 260 17.38 -25.62 16.98
N THR A 261 16.43 -26.02 16.14
CA THR A 261 16.68 -26.88 14.98
C THR A 261 17.58 -26.19 13.96
N ALA A 262 17.31 -24.93 13.62
CA ALA A 262 18.12 -24.17 12.68
C ALA A 262 19.56 -23.94 13.22
N GLN A 263 19.70 -23.59 14.50
CA GLN A 263 21.00 -23.40 15.15
C GLN A 263 21.82 -24.70 15.22
N ALA A 264 21.17 -25.83 15.50
CA ALA A 264 21.83 -27.14 15.46
C ALA A 264 22.33 -27.50 14.05
N GLY A 265 21.68 -26.99 13.00
CA GLY A 265 22.12 -27.07 11.61
C GLY A 265 23.16 -26.02 11.21
N GLY A 266 23.62 -25.17 12.14
CA GLY A 266 24.62 -24.12 11.87
C GLY A 266 24.03 -22.86 11.20
N GLU A 267 22.71 -22.70 11.15
CA GLU A 267 22.07 -21.52 10.55
C GLU A 267 22.05 -20.35 11.52
N LEU A 268 22.40 -19.16 11.02
CA LEU A 268 22.16 -17.88 11.71
C LEU A 268 20.73 -17.43 11.40
N VAL A 269 19.84 -17.50 12.38
CA VAL A 269 18.44 -17.12 12.20
C VAL A 269 18.06 -15.89 13.01
N VAL A 270 17.12 -15.09 12.45
CA VAL A 270 16.43 -14.01 13.13
C VAL A 270 14.92 -14.30 13.11
N THR A 271 14.19 -13.71 14.05
CA THR A 271 12.80 -14.13 14.28
C THR A 271 11.84 -12.96 14.35
N LEU A 272 10.60 -13.23 13.91
CA LEU A 272 9.43 -12.39 14.13
C LEU A 272 8.35 -13.23 14.80
N ALA A 273 8.14 -12.98 16.07
CA ALA A 273 7.09 -13.63 16.86
C ALA A 273 5.74 -12.91 16.71
N CYS A 274 4.66 -13.61 17.05
CA CYS A 274 3.34 -13.04 17.24
C CYS A 274 2.90 -13.25 18.71
N PRO A 275 3.31 -12.36 19.65
CA PRO A 275 3.04 -12.55 21.06
C PRO A 275 1.54 -12.64 21.36
N PRO A 276 1.13 -13.46 22.36
CA PRO A 276 -0.25 -13.52 22.80
C PRO A 276 -0.78 -12.13 23.19
N GLY A 277 -2.02 -11.82 22.80
CA GLY A 277 -2.63 -10.52 23.06
C GLY A 277 -2.28 -9.41 22.08
N THR A 278 -1.40 -9.65 21.10
CA THR A 278 -1.17 -8.72 20.00
C THR A 278 -2.44 -8.61 19.14
N ASP A 279 -2.86 -7.38 18.84
CA ASP A 279 -3.96 -7.15 17.89
C ASP A 279 -3.45 -7.11 16.45
N ALA A 280 -4.32 -7.47 15.48
CA ALA A 280 -3.99 -7.58 14.07
C ALA A 280 -3.58 -6.23 13.44
N ALA A 281 -4.16 -5.11 13.90
CA ALA A 281 -3.86 -3.78 13.38
C ALA A 281 -2.45 -3.33 13.78
N SER A 282 -2.07 -3.49 15.06
CA SER A 282 -0.73 -3.18 15.55
C SER A 282 0.33 -4.06 14.89
N TYR A 283 0.06 -5.37 14.75
CA TYR A 283 0.96 -6.29 14.06
C TYR A 283 1.14 -5.90 12.59
N GLY A 284 0.04 -5.67 11.88
CA GLY A 284 0.06 -5.26 10.47
C GLY A 284 0.84 -3.97 10.24
N ARG A 285 0.66 -2.97 11.12
CA ARG A 285 1.39 -1.70 11.08
C ARG A 285 2.90 -1.89 11.20
N ALA A 286 3.35 -2.80 12.06
CA ALA A 286 4.76 -3.05 12.32
C ALA A 286 5.40 -4.00 11.30
N LEU A 287 4.62 -4.89 10.67
CA LEU A 287 5.09 -6.05 9.91
C LEU A 287 6.20 -5.71 8.91
N TYR A 288 5.97 -4.77 8.01
CA TYR A 288 6.94 -4.47 6.96
C TYR A 288 8.20 -3.75 7.49
N ALA A 289 8.06 -2.90 8.48
CA ALA A 289 9.20 -2.26 9.13
C ALA A 289 10.09 -3.31 9.83
N GLU A 290 9.48 -4.28 10.52
CA GLU A 290 10.19 -5.37 11.18
C GLU A 290 10.84 -6.32 10.17
N LEU A 291 10.16 -6.73 9.10
CA LEU A 291 10.77 -7.55 8.07
C LEU A 291 11.98 -6.85 7.43
N ARG A 292 11.90 -5.54 7.15
CA ARG A 292 13.03 -4.76 6.64
C ARG A 292 14.18 -4.64 7.66
N ARG A 293 13.86 -4.53 8.94
CA ARG A 293 14.86 -4.49 10.02
C ARG A 293 15.59 -5.82 10.15
N LEU A 294 14.86 -6.93 10.10
CA LEU A 294 15.42 -8.28 10.18
C LEU A 294 16.25 -8.63 8.95
N ASP A 295 15.81 -8.22 7.77
CA ASP A 295 16.51 -8.43 6.49
C ASP A 295 17.93 -7.84 6.45
N LYS A 296 18.21 -6.82 7.30
CA LYS A 296 19.52 -6.16 7.40
C LYS A 296 20.47 -6.81 8.41
N GLN A 297 20.06 -7.85 9.12
CA GLN A 297 20.86 -8.45 10.18
C GLN A 297 21.88 -9.50 9.69
N GLY A 298 21.93 -9.76 8.39
CA GLY A 298 22.88 -10.71 7.80
C GLY A 298 22.60 -12.18 8.17
N ALA A 299 21.37 -12.48 8.59
CA ALA A 299 20.96 -13.85 8.88
C ALA A 299 20.79 -14.67 7.60
N SER A 300 20.93 -15.98 7.70
CA SER A 300 20.67 -16.92 6.61
C SER A 300 19.17 -17.18 6.41
N ARG A 301 18.35 -16.92 7.45
CA ARG A 301 16.89 -17.15 7.41
C ARG A 301 16.16 -16.28 8.43
N ILE A 302 14.94 -15.83 8.05
CA ILE A 302 13.96 -15.20 8.94
C ILE A 302 12.89 -16.24 9.28
N LEU A 303 12.75 -16.59 10.56
CA LEU A 303 11.67 -17.44 11.05
C LEU A 303 10.52 -16.56 11.55
N VAL A 304 9.35 -16.69 10.93
CA VAL A 304 8.17 -15.89 11.30
C VAL A 304 7.09 -16.80 11.87
N GLU A 305 6.64 -16.49 13.07
CA GLU A 305 5.53 -17.23 13.68
C GLU A 305 4.23 -16.95 12.95
N SER A 306 3.48 -18.01 12.65
CA SER A 306 2.18 -17.90 11.99
C SER A 306 1.19 -17.15 12.85
N VAL A 307 0.52 -16.16 12.25
CA VAL A 307 -0.50 -15.34 12.91
C VAL A 307 -1.84 -16.08 13.07
N PRO A 308 -2.74 -15.62 13.94
CA PRO A 308 -4.06 -16.23 14.15
C PRO A 308 -4.88 -16.38 12.88
N LYS A 309 -5.85 -17.34 12.90
CA LYS A 309 -6.70 -17.66 11.74
C LYS A 309 -7.98 -16.84 11.66
N SER A 310 -8.28 -15.99 12.64
CA SER A 310 -9.47 -15.13 12.60
C SER A 310 -9.41 -14.12 11.45
N ALA A 311 -10.55 -13.62 11.01
CA ALA A 311 -10.70 -12.76 9.83
C ALA A 311 -9.90 -11.45 9.93
N ASP A 312 -9.70 -10.91 11.12
CA ASP A 312 -8.93 -9.69 11.35
C ASP A 312 -7.45 -9.82 10.91
N TRP A 313 -6.95 -11.07 10.89
CA TRP A 313 -5.57 -11.40 10.51
C TRP A 313 -5.41 -11.74 9.03
N ASP A 314 -6.49 -11.75 8.22
CA ASP A 314 -6.44 -12.15 6.82
C ASP A 314 -5.39 -11.38 6.01
N ALA A 315 -5.29 -10.07 6.24
CA ALA A 315 -4.32 -9.23 5.55
C ALA A 315 -2.87 -9.64 5.89
N ALA A 316 -2.53 -9.75 7.17
CA ALA A 316 -1.18 -10.14 7.60
C ALA A 316 -0.85 -11.56 7.14
N ARG A 317 -1.80 -12.50 7.27
CA ARG A 317 -1.65 -13.89 6.83
C ARG A 317 -1.39 -14.00 5.33
N ASP A 318 -2.13 -13.27 4.49
CA ASP A 318 -1.93 -13.23 3.03
C ASP A 318 -0.51 -12.69 2.68
N ARG A 319 -0.08 -11.61 3.33
CA ARG A 319 1.24 -11.01 3.08
C ARG A 319 2.38 -11.96 3.48
N LEU A 320 2.29 -12.58 4.64
CA LEU A 320 3.29 -13.54 5.13
C LEU A 320 3.35 -14.80 4.26
N ALA A 321 2.20 -15.34 3.86
CA ALA A 321 2.14 -16.50 2.96
C ALA A 321 2.82 -16.21 1.62
N ARG A 322 2.59 -15.05 1.01
CA ARG A 322 3.23 -14.64 -0.25
C ARG A 322 4.71 -14.36 -0.09
N ALA A 323 5.13 -13.79 1.04
CA ALA A 323 6.55 -13.58 1.33
C ALA A 323 7.29 -14.92 1.45
N ALA A 324 6.72 -15.89 2.15
CA ALA A 324 7.30 -17.23 2.31
C ALA A 324 7.34 -18.02 0.99
N ALA A 325 6.29 -17.93 0.15
CA ALA A 325 6.20 -18.63 -1.13
C ALA A 325 7.30 -18.24 -2.14
N THR A 326 8.02 -17.13 -1.92
CA THR A 326 9.15 -16.70 -2.77
C THR A 326 10.35 -17.64 -2.62
N PHE A 327 10.43 -18.41 -1.53
CA PHE A 327 11.58 -19.24 -1.17
C PHE A 327 11.28 -20.77 -1.15
N VAL A 328 10.14 -21.14 -1.69
CA VAL A 328 9.72 -22.56 -1.83
C VAL A 328 10.07 -23.10 -3.21
#